data_d20b8c47ab64cc24be544c91b2d50602
#
_entry.id   d20b8c47ab64cc24be544c91b2d50602
#
_cell.length_a   1.000
_cell.length_b   1.000
_cell.length_c   1.000
_cell.angle_alpha   90.00
_cell.angle_beta   90.00
_cell.angle_gamma   90.00
#
_symmetry.space_group_name_H-M   'P 1'
#
loop_
_entity.id
_entity.type
_entity.pdbx_description
1 polymer ?
#
loop_
_entity_poly.entity_id
_entity_poly.type
_entity_poly.pdbx_seq_one_letter_code
_entity_poly.pdbx_strand_id
1 'polypeptide(L)'
;MFILASQSPRRRELLSMLGLTFEIITADIDETMDPALSVEDAVAQVCKKKAQAVGASHPDQLIVAADTIVVVDGRVLGKPHTETEAKEMLRSLSGRSHTVMTAFCLSRGDRFETHVEHTHLRFRELSDAEINAYVATGSPMDKAGAYGIQDQAAIFVEALDGDYYNVMGLPLCALTKCLRRWGINVLNG
;
A
#
# COMPACT_ATOMS: atom_id res chain seq x y z
N MET A 1 2.45 2.20 22.82
CA MET A 1 3.41 2.13 21.67
C MET A 1 2.88 1.08 20.72
N PHE A 2 2.91 1.30 19.41
CA PHE A 2 2.54 0.25 18.47
C PHE A 2 3.68 -0.15 17.57
N ILE A 3 3.44 -1.22 16.81
CA ILE A 3 4.40 -1.76 15.84
C ILE A 3 3.85 -1.51 14.44
N LEU A 4 4.66 -0.92 13.57
CA LEU A 4 4.42 -0.91 12.14
C LEU A 4 5.09 -2.15 11.51
N ALA A 5 4.28 -3.09 11.06
CA ALA A 5 4.74 -4.33 10.41
C ALA A 5 4.98 -4.08 8.91
N SER A 6 5.86 -3.13 8.58
CA SER A 6 6.17 -2.79 7.19
C SER A 6 7.54 -2.13 7.07
N GLN A 7 8.32 -2.54 6.05
CA GLN A 7 9.60 -1.90 5.68
C GLN A 7 9.41 -0.66 4.80
N SER A 8 8.19 -0.37 4.35
CA SER A 8 7.92 0.74 3.44
C SER A 8 8.25 2.10 4.07
N PRO A 9 9.19 2.89 3.52
CA PRO A 9 9.50 4.22 4.04
C PRO A 9 8.30 5.16 3.93
N ARG A 10 7.45 5.00 2.93
CA ARG A 10 6.22 5.78 2.73
C ARG A 10 5.21 5.54 3.85
N ARG A 11 4.98 4.29 4.24
CA ARG A 11 4.08 3.96 5.37
C ARG A 11 4.59 4.50 6.69
N ARG A 12 5.91 4.46 6.89
CA ARG A 12 6.55 5.08 8.06
C ARG A 12 6.30 6.58 8.09
N GLU A 13 6.52 7.27 6.98
CA GLU A 13 6.25 8.71 6.85
C GLU A 13 4.79 9.03 7.15
N LEU A 14 3.85 8.33 6.50
CA LEU A 14 2.41 8.51 6.70
C LEU A 14 1.99 8.29 8.16
N LEU A 15 2.47 7.25 8.80
CA LEU A 15 2.13 6.99 10.20
C LEU A 15 2.74 8.04 11.13
N SER A 16 3.94 8.56 10.80
CA SER A 16 4.58 9.65 11.54
C SER A 16 3.80 10.97 11.46
N MET A 17 3.10 11.23 10.35
CA MET A 17 2.22 12.42 10.20
C MET A 17 1.10 12.45 11.24
N LEU A 18 0.69 11.29 11.78
CA LEU A 18 -0.31 11.19 12.82
C LEU A 18 0.22 11.54 14.22
N GLY A 19 1.52 11.84 14.37
CA GLY A 19 2.14 12.14 15.66
C GLY A 19 2.23 10.94 16.61
N LEU A 20 2.08 9.73 16.08
CA LEU A 20 2.06 8.50 16.86
C LEU A 20 3.47 7.92 17.03
N THR A 21 3.78 7.42 18.22
CA THR A 21 5.05 6.72 18.48
C THR A 21 4.90 5.24 18.16
N PHE A 22 5.78 4.71 17.33
CA PHE A 22 5.78 3.30 16.90
C PHE A 22 7.19 2.76 16.69
N GLU A 23 7.32 1.46 16.75
CA GLU A 23 8.50 0.71 16.31
C GLU A 23 8.26 0.07 14.94
N ILE A 24 9.33 -0.21 14.21
CA ILE A 24 9.26 -0.96 12.95
C ILE A 24 9.78 -2.36 13.22
N ILE A 25 8.88 -3.34 13.12
CA ILE A 25 9.24 -4.75 13.26
C ILE A 25 8.55 -5.49 12.11
N THR A 26 9.33 -6.22 11.33
CA THR A 26 8.84 -6.98 10.18
C THR A 26 9.11 -8.45 10.36
N ALA A 27 8.27 -9.28 9.76
CA ALA A 27 8.50 -10.71 9.64
C ALA A 27 8.60 -11.06 8.15
N ASP A 28 9.42 -12.04 7.85
CA ASP A 28 9.46 -12.65 6.52
C ASP A 28 8.27 -13.60 6.39
N ILE A 29 7.42 -13.35 5.42
CA ILE A 29 6.23 -14.16 5.13
C ILE A 29 6.11 -14.39 3.63
N ASP A 30 5.43 -15.46 3.25
CA ASP A 30 4.98 -15.64 1.87
C ASP A 30 3.83 -14.65 1.56
N GLU A 31 4.14 -13.66 0.71
CA GLU A 31 3.19 -12.64 0.25
C GLU A 31 2.41 -13.09 -1.00
N THR A 32 2.52 -14.34 -1.41
CA THR A 32 1.77 -14.88 -2.55
C THR A 32 0.27 -14.77 -2.27
N MET A 33 -0.42 -14.12 -3.19
CA MET A 33 -1.87 -13.97 -3.15
C MET A 33 -2.53 -15.29 -3.59
N ASP A 34 -3.57 -15.70 -2.85
CA ASP A 34 -4.34 -16.91 -3.18
C ASP A 34 -5.22 -16.63 -4.42
N PRO A 35 -5.00 -17.33 -5.55
CA PRO A 35 -5.77 -17.11 -6.77
C PRO A 35 -7.25 -17.56 -6.69
N ALA A 36 -7.62 -18.29 -5.64
CA ALA A 36 -9.01 -18.71 -5.40
C ALA A 36 -9.86 -17.60 -4.75
N LEU A 37 -9.21 -16.55 -4.20
CA LEU A 37 -9.89 -15.44 -3.56
C LEU A 37 -10.15 -14.29 -4.55
N SER A 38 -11.10 -13.42 -4.19
CA SER A 38 -11.18 -12.10 -4.84
C SER A 38 -9.87 -11.33 -4.62
N VAL A 39 -9.53 -10.39 -5.51
CA VAL A 39 -8.32 -9.57 -5.37
C VAL A 39 -8.31 -8.81 -4.04
N GLU A 40 -9.48 -8.32 -3.61
CA GLU A 40 -9.66 -7.61 -2.34
C GLU A 40 -9.42 -8.54 -1.14
N ASP A 41 -10.01 -9.74 -1.15
CA ASP A 41 -9.81 -10.73 -0.06
C ASP A 41 -8.36 -11.22 -0.01
N ALA A 42 -7.73 -11.39 -1.16
CA ALA A 42 -6.34 -11.84 -1.25
C ALA A 42 -5.36 -10.82 -0.66
N VAL A 43 -5.49 -9.52 -1.00
CA VAL A 43 -4.63 -8.48 -0.41
C VAL A 43 -4.90 -8.32 1.08
N ALA A 44 -6.16 -8.44 1.52
CA ALA A 44 -6.53 -8.42 2.93
C ALA A 44 -5.92 -9.61 3.69
N GLN A 45 -5.91 -10.81 3.08
CA GLN A 45 -5.30 -12.00 3.67
C GLN A 45 -3.78 -11.84 3.84
N VAL A 46 -3.07 -11.35 2.82
CA VAL A 46 -1.61 -11.07 2.91
C VAL A 46 -1.33 -10.07 4.02
N CYS A 47 -2.10 -8.99 4.08
CA CYS A 47 -1.97 -7.99 5.14
C CYS A 47 -2.18 -8.59 6.54
N LYS A 48 -3.19 -9.44 6.72
CA LYS A 48 -3.46 -10.15 7.97
C LYS A 48 -2.32 -11.10 8.35
N LYS A 49 -1.77 -11.85 7.40
CA LYS A 49 -0.60 -12.72 7.64
C LYS A 49 0.61 -11.92 8.16
N LYS A 50 0.87 -10.71 7.61
CA LYS A 50 1.92 -9.81 8.11
C LYS A 50 1.69 -9.43 9.58
N ALA A 51 0.46 -9.05 9.92
CA ALA A 51 0.11 -8.69 11.29
C ALA A 51 0.24 -9.88 12.25
N GLN A 52 -0.20 -11.07 11.84
CA GLN A 52 -0.11 -12.30 12.64
C GLN A 52 1.34 -12.70 12.92
N ALA A 53 2.20 -12.66 11.90
CA ALA A 53 3.60 -13.07 12.03
C ALA A 53 4.36 -12.18 13.04
N VAL A 54 4.13 -10.87 13.02
CA VAL A 54 4.72 -9.95 14.02
C VAL A 54 4.04 -10.11 15.37
N GLY A 55 2.71 -10.29 15.40
CA GLY A 55 1.90 -10.45 16.62
C GLY A 55 2.26 -11.67 17.45
N ALA A 56 2.72 -12.75 16.82
CA ALA A 56 3.14 -13.97 17.51
C ALA A 56 4.22 -13.72 18.58
N SER A 57 5.13 -12.76 18.32
CA SER A 57 6.19 -12.38 19.27
C SER A 57 5.83 -11.13 20.11
N HIS A 58 4.72 -10.45 19.80
CA HIS A 58 4.32 -9.19 20.44
C HIS A 58 2.81 -9.16 20.75
N PRO A 59 2.28 -10.12 21.53
CA PRO A 59 0.85 -10.33 21.69
C PRO A 59 0.13 -9.14 22.36
N ASP A 60 0.80 -8.39 23.21
CA ASP A 60 0.21 -7.27 23.97
C ASP A 60 0.28 -5.93 23.22
N GLN A 61 1.02 -5.86 22.11
CA GLN A 61 1.22 -4.63 21.35
C GLN A 61 0.19 -4.51 20.23
N LEU A 62 -0.21 -3.28 19.91
CA LEU A 62 -1.01 -3.01 18.73
C LEU A 62 -0.11 -3.01 17.49
N ILE A 63 -0.44 -3.85 16.53
CA ILE A 63 0.26 -3.98 15.27
C ILE A 63 -0.54 -3.33 14.17
N VAL A 64 0.14 -2.55 13.33
CA VAL A 64 -0.38 -1.99 12.08
C VAL A 64 0.39 -2.62 10.93
N ALA A 65 -0.25 -3.48 10.18
CA ALA A 65 0.28 -4.01 8.92
C ALA A 65 -0.45 -3.38 7.74
N ALA A 66 0.18 -3.33 6.58
CA ALA A 66 -0.48 -2.90 5.35
C ALA A 66 0.15 -3.58 4.12
N ASP A 67 -0.67 -3.71 3.07
CA ASP A 67 -0.23 -4.17 1.75
C ASP A 67 -0.94 -3.38 0.65
N THR A 68 -0.26 -3.13 -0.48
CA THR A 68 -0.75 -2.27 -1.56
C THR A 68 -0.53 -2.93 -2.90
N ILE A 69 -1.57 -2.96 -3.71
CA ILE A 69 -1.56 -3.47 -5.07
C ILE A 69 -2.18 -2.46 -6.04
N VAL A 70 -1.79 -2.55 -7.30
CA VAL A 70 -2.40 -1.82 -8.41
C VAL A 70 -3.17 -2.82 -9.27
N VAL A 71 -4.38 -2.46 -9.67
CA VAL A 71 -5.25 -3.32 -10.48
C VAL A 71 -5.68 -2.59 -11.75
N VAL A 72 -5.39 -3.18 -12.90
CA VAL A 72 -5.84 -2.69 -14.22
C VAL A 72 -6.44 -3.86 -14.99
N ASP A 73 -7.65 -3.70 -15.52
CA ASP A 73 -8.40 -4.75 -16.26
C ASP A 73 -8.44 -6.10 -15.54
N GLY A 74 -8.64 -6.07 -14.22
CA GLY A 74 -8.66 -7.27 -13.38
C GLY A 74 -7.29 -7.92 -13.12
N ARG A 75 -6.20 -7.35 -13.67
CA ARG A 75 -4.82 -7.85 -13.44
C ARG A 75 -4.18 -7.09 -12.29
N VAL A 76 -3.58 -7.84 -11.37
CA VAL A 76 -2.79 -7.28 -10.28
C VAL A 76 -1.38 -6.99 -10.76
N LEU A 77 -0.93 -5.75 -10.53
CA LEU A 77 0.44 -5.32 -10.76
C LEU A 77 1.13 -5.17 -9.39
N GLY A 78 2.08 -6.05 -9.11
CA GLY A 78 2.96 -5.97 -7.96
C GLY A 78 4.13 -5.01 -8.19
N LYS A 79 5.22 -5.21 -7.45
CA LYS A 79 6.49 -4.51 -7.70
C LYS A 79 7.19 -5.15 -8.90
N PRO A 80 7.78 -4.35 -9.80
CA PRO A 80 8.56 -4.90 -10.91
C PRO A 80 9.86 -5.51 -10.39
N HIS A 81 10.30 -6.61 -11.00
CA HIS A 81 11.59 -7.25 -10.71
C HIS A 81 12.69 -6.77 -11.65
N THR A 82 12.33 -6.22 -12.80
CA THR A 82 13.24 -5.71 -13.82
C THR A 82 12.77 -4.37 -14.38
N GLU A 83 13.68 -3.59 -14.96
CA GLU A 83 13.33 -2.36 -15.67
C GLU A 83 12.37 -2.61 -16.85
N THR A 84 12.53 -3.75 -17.53
CA THR A 84 11.64 -4.15 -18.63
C THR A 84 10.22 -4.33 -18.12
N GLU A 85 10.04 -5.05 -17.01
CA GLU A 85 8.73 -5.25 -16.37
C GLU A 85 8.13 -3.92 -15.91
N ALA A 86 8.94 -3.02 -15.32
CA ALA A 86 8.49 -1.68 -14.94
C ALA A 86 7.96 -0.88 -16.16
N LYS A 87 8.66 -0.94 -17.29
CA LYS A 87 8.22 -0.29 -18.54
C LYS A 87 6.92 -0.87 -19.08
N GLU A 88 6.76 -2.20 -19.02
CA GLU A 88 5.53 -2.89 -19.44
C GLU A 88 4.35 -2.52 -18.53
N MET A 89 4.56 -2.47 -17.21
CA MET A 89 3.54 -2.02 -16.26
C MET A 89 3.09 -0.59 -16.58
N LEU A 90 4.01 0.36 -16.75
CA LEU A 90 3.70 1.75 -17.08
C LEU A 90 2.97 1.89 -18.42
N ARG A 91 3.36 1.12 -19.44
CA ARG A 91 2.63 1.07 -20.73
C ARG A 91 1.20 0.57 -20.55
N SER A 92 0.99 -0.43 -19.69
CA SER A 92 -0.35 -0.96 -19.41
C SER A 92 -1.26 0.03 -18.70
N LEU A 93 -0.70 1.01 -17.99
CA LEU A 93 -1.41 2.08 -17.27
C LEU A 93 -1.61 3.34 -18.13
N SER A 94 -0.80 3.54 -19.17
CA SER A 94 -0.80 4.73 -20.04
C SER A 94 -2.17 4.97 -20.69
N GLY A 95 -2.72 6.19 -20.55
CA GLY A 95 -4.01 6.60 -21.10
C GLY A 95 -5.22 5.91 -20.49
N ARG A 96 -5.06 5.25 -19.33
CA ARG A 96 -6.09 4.36 -18.77
C ARG A 96 -6.41 4.65 -17.30
N SER A 97 -7.59 4.20 -16.89
CA SER A 97 -7.96 4.15 -15.49
C SER A 97 -7.52 2.84 -14.86
N HIS A 98 -7.12 2.91 -13.60
CA HIS A 98 -6.75 1.77 -12.77
C HIS A 98 -7.13 2.02 -11.32
N THR A 99 -7.09 0.98 -10.49
CA THR A 99 -7.43 1.07 -9.08
C THR A 99 -6.20 0.72 -8.24
N VAL A 100 -5.92 1.55 -7.24
CA VAL A 100 -4.99 1.20 -6.16
C VAL A 100 -5.80 0.73 -4.97
N MET A 101 -5.49 -0.47 -4.49
CA MET A 101 -6.07 -1.05 -3.29
C MET A 101 -4.99 -1.17 -2.23
N THR A 102 -5.24 -0.59 -1.04
CA THR A 102 -4.41 -0.82 0.13
C THR A 102 -5.23 -1.47 1.22
N ALA A 103 -4.84 -2.67 1.60
CA ALA A 103 -5.30 -3.31 2.82
C ALA A 103 -4.46 -2.85 4.01
N PHE A 104 -5.09 -2.56 5.16
CA PHE A 104 -4.40 -2.52 6.44
C PHE A 104 -5.08 -3.43 7.45
N CYS A 105 -4.30 -3.94 8.39
CA CYS A 105 -4.76 -4.80 9.47
C CYS A 105 -4.27 -4.23 10.80
N LEU A 106 -5.19 -4.02 11.72
CA LEU A 106 -4.90 -3.78 13.13
C LEU A 106 -5.02 -5.11 13.88
N SER A 107 -4.03 -5.44 14.72
CA SER A 107 -4.10 -6.64 15.56
C SER A 107 -3.48 -6.44 16.94
N ARG A 108 -4.03 -7.13 17.93
CA ARG A 108 -3.47 -7.29 19.29
C ARG A 108 -3.99 -8.60 19.87
N GLY A 109 -3.09 -9.53 20.19
CA GLY A 109 -3.48 -10.89 20.56
C GLY A 109 -4.35 -11.53 19.48
N ASP A 110 -5.50 -12.06 19.84
CA ASP A 110 -6.44 -12.72 18.93
C ASP A 110 -7.43 -11.77 18.23
N ARG A 111 -7.38 -10.47 18.57
CA ARG A 111 -8.26 -9.48 17.93
C ARG A 111 -7.63 -8.95 16.65
N PHE A 112 -8.38 -9.00 15.56
CA PHE A 112 -7.99 -8.49 14.23
C PHE A 112 -9.08 -7.59 13.68
N GLU A 113 -8.69 -6.53 13.00
CA GLU A 113 -9.57 -5.68 12.21
C GLU A 113 -8.86 -5.32 10.90
N THR A 114 -9.42 -5.75 9.77
CA THR A 114 -8.86 -5.51 8.44
C THR A 114 -9.79 -4.60 7.65
N HIS A 115 -9.21 -3.68 6.90
CA HIS A 115 -9.92 -2.78 5.98
C HIS A 115 -9.18 -2.72 4.66
N VAL A 116 -9.93 -2.65 3.56
CA VAL A 116 -9.37 -2.41 2.21
C VAL A 116 -9.94 -1.10 1.70
N GLU A 117 -9.05 -0.19 1.31
CA GLU A 117 -9.39 1.09 0.71
C GLU A 117 -9.10 1.06 -0.78
N HIS A 118 -9.97 1.69 -1.56
CA HIS A 118 -9.87 1.76 -3.01
C HIS A 118 -9.73 3.21 -3.45
N THR A 119 -8.82 3.47 -4.38
CA THR A 119 -8.68 4.76 -5.05
C THR A 119 -8.54 4.54 -6.54
N HIS A 120 -9.38 5.23 -7.31
CA HIS A 120 -9.33 5.17 -8.76
C HIS A 120 -8.45 6.30 -9.29
N LEU A 121 -7.52 5.95 -10.17
CA LEU A 121 -6.66 6.90 -10.85
C LEU A 121 -6.82 6.78 -12.35
N ARG A 122 -6.58 7.88 -13.04
CA ARG A 122 -6.44 7.91 -14.48
C ARG A 122 -5.09 8.49 -14.84
N PHE A 123 -4.33 7.76 -15.65
CA PHE A 123 -3.11 8.26 -16.27
C PHE A 123 -3.43 8.93 -17.62
N ARG A 124 -2.74 10.02 -17.90
CA ARG A 124 -2.64 10.54 -19.26
C ARG A 124 -1.88 9.55 -20.16
N GLU A 125 -1.90 9.76 -21.45
CA GLU A 125 -1.03 9.03 -22.35
C GLU A 125 0.45 9.33 -22.02
N LEU A 126 1.27 8.29 -21.99
CA LEU A 126 2.72 8.35 -21.74
C LEU A 126 3.47 7.93 -22.99
N SER A 127 4.47 8.72 -23.38
CA SER A 127 5.39 8.33 -24.44
C SER A 127 6.43 7.33 -23.90
N ASP A 128 7.00 6.53 -24.81
CA ASP A 128 8.11 5.62 -24.46
C ASP A 128 9.33 6.38 -23.92
N ALA A 129 9.55 7.62 -24.37
CA ALA A 129 10.64 8.46 -23.86
C ALA A 129 10.45 8.82 -22.39
N GLU A 130 9.23 9.18 -21.98
CA GLU A 130 8.89 9.48 -20.57
C GLU A 130 8.99 8.24 -19.70
N ILE A 131 8.45 7.10 -20.16
CA ILE A 131 8.54 5.82 -19.47
C ILE A 131 10.00 5.44 -19.23
N ASN A 132 10.84 5.52 -20.28
CA ASN A 132 12.26 5.19 -20.18
C ASN A 132 13.00 6.13 -19.22
N ALA A 133 12.73 7.45 -19.30
CA ALA A 133 13.34 8.43 -18.41
C ALA A 133 12.95 8.18 -16.92
N TYR A 134 11.69 7.89 -16.66
CA TYR A 134 11.24 7.62 -15.30
C TYR A 134 11.82 6.30 -14.75
N VAL A 135 11.85 5.24 -15.56
CA VAL A 135 12.42 3.95 -15.11
C VAL A 135 13.92 4.08 -14.84
N ALA A 136 14.65 4.87 -15.64
CA ALA A 136 16.07 5.13 -15.43
C ALA A 136 16.40 5.81 -14.08
N THR A 137 15.43 6.43 -13.42
CA THR A 137 15.62 6.98 -12.06
C THR A 137 15.77 5.91 -10.99
N GLY A 138 15.39 4.66 -11.26
CA GLY A 138 15.28 3.58 -10.28
C GLY A 138 14.08 3.68 -9.34
N SER A 139 13.36 4.79 -9.36
CA SER A 139 12.20 5.06 -8.47
C SER A 139 11.08 4.03 -8.58
N PRO A 140 10.75 3.46 -9.77
CA PRO A 140 9.69 2.46 -9.92
C PRO A 140 9.86 1.17 -9.14
N MET A 141 11.10 0.76 -8.87
CA MET A 141 11.45 -0.62 -8.54
C MET A 141 10.92 -1.14 -7.19
N ASP A 142 10.58 -0.25 -6.27
CA ASP A 142 10.04 -0.58 -4.94
C ASP A 142 8.52 -0.37 -4.83
N LYS A 143 7.82 -0.14 -5.96
CA LYS A 143 6.43 0.30 -5.98
C LYS A 143 5.51 -0.62 -6.79
N ALA A 144 4.35 -0.95 -6.23
CA ALA A 144 3.29 -1.65 -6.96
C ALA A 144 2.88 -0.82 -8.20
N GLY A 145 2.72 -1.48 -9.35
CA GLY A 145 2.41 -0.82 -10.62
C GLY A 145 3.53 0.05 -11.18
N ALA A 146 4.75 -0.04 -10.60
CA ALA A 146 5.95 0.67 -11.04
C ALA A 146 5.85 2.20 -11.02
N TYR A 147 5.08 2.81 -10.10
CA TYR A 147 5.02 4.26 -9.95
C TYR A 147 4.74 4.73 -8.52
N GLY A 148 5.16 5.98 -8.22
CA GLY A 148 4.84 6.65 -6.97
C GLY A 148 4.14 7.99 -7.21
N ILE A 149 2.92 8.16 -6.67
CA ILE A 149 2.16 9.40 -6.84
C ILE A 149 2.84 10.64 -6.24
N GLN A 150 3.75 10.42 -5.27
CA GLN A 150 4.48 11.49 -4.59
C GLN A 150 5.88 11.78 -5.17
N ASP A 151 6.27 11.08 -6.24
CA ASP A 151 7.53 11.33 -6.94
C ASP A 151 7.29 11.91 -8.35
N GLN A 152 8.26 11.78 -9.26
CA GLN A 152 8.16 12.31 -10.62
C GLN A 152 6.99 11.74 -11.42
N ALA A 153 6.46 10.55 -11.07
CA ALA A 153 5.28 10.00 -11.71
C ALA A 153 3.99 10.75 -11.35
N ALA A 154 4.01 11.71 -10.42
CA ALA A 154 2.88 12.60 -10.17
C ALA A 154 2.35 13.26 -11.46
N ILE A 155 3.25 13.56 -12.42
CA ILE A 155 2.89 14.17 -13.71
C ILE A 155 2.15 13.22 -14.66
N PHE A 156 2.09 11.93 -14.34
CA PHE A 156 1.36 10.92 -15.12
C PHE A 156 -0.12 10.90 -14.75
N VAL A 157 -0.45 11.32 -13.52
CA VAL A 157 -1.81 11.25 -12.97
C VAL A 157 -2.63 12.44 -13.46
N GLU A 158 -3.67 12.17 -14.24
CA GLU A 158 -4.62 13.16 -14.76
C GLU A 158 -5.80 13.36 -13.80
N ALA A 159 -6.24 12.28 -13.14
CA ALA A 159 -7.34 12.32 -12.18
C ALA A 159 -7.16 11.29 -11.05
N LEU A 160 -7.72 11.63 -9.89
CA LEU A 160 -7.77 10.76 -8.72
C LEU A 160 -9.17 10.89 -8.09
N ASP A 161 -9.81 9.74 -7.85
CA ASP A 161 -11.08 9.64 -7.12
C ASP A 161 -10.87 8.67 -5.95
N GLY A 162 -10.89 9.21 -4.72
CA GLY A 162 -10.66 8.47 -3.48
C GLY A 162 -9.59 9.11 -2.57
N ASP A 163 -8.86 8.28 -1.83
CA ASP A 163 -7.86 8.70 -0.83
C ASP A 163 -6.45 8.72 -1.44
N TYR A 164 -5.83 9.90 -1.48
CA TYR A 164 -4.44 10.08 -1.92
C TYR A 164 -3.45 9.27 -1.08
N TYR A 165 -3.64 9.20 0.24
CA TYR A 165 -2.76 8.46 1.14
C TYR A 165 -2.89 6.94 0.98
N ASN A 166 -4.07 6.47 0.51
CA ASN A 166 -4.25 5.10 0.06
C ASN A 166 -3.28 4.76 -1.07
N VAL A 167 -3.15 5.65 -2.06
CA VAL A 167 -2.21 5.46 -3.19
C VAL A 167 -0.75 5.45 -2.74
N MET A 168 -0.40 6.24 -1.72
CA MET A 168 0.92 6.19 -1.09
C MET A 168 1.18 4.90 -0.29
N GLY A 169 0.12 4.17 0.08
CA GLY A 169 0.21 2.87 0.71
C GLY A 169 -0.31 2.75 2.15
N LEU A 170 -1.01 3.77 2.67
CA LEU A 170 -1.69 3.71 3.97
C LEU A 170 -2.83 4.75 4.05
N PRO A 171 -4.12 4.35 3.96
CA PRO A 171 -5.26 5.26 3.96
C PRO A 171 -5.48 5.84 5.36
N LEU A 172 -4.94 7.03 5.63
CA LEU A 172 -4.90 7.64 6.96
C LEU A 172 -6.29 7.93 7.52
N CYS A 173 -7.24 8.35 6.68
CA CYS A 173 -8.60 8.62 7.12
C CYS A 173 -9.29 7.34 7.63
N ALA A 174 -9.24 6.27 6.87
CA ALA A 174 -9.81 4.98 7.27
C ALA A 174 -9.07 4.40 8.48
N LEU A 175 -7.73 4.46 8.49
CA LEU A 175 -6.90 3.99 9.60
C LEU A 175 -7.25 4.69 10.91
N THR A 176 -7.39 6.02 10.92
CA THR A 176 -7.71 6.77 12.15
C THR A 176 -9.11 6.47 12.68
N LYS A 177 -10.10 6.20 11.80
CA LYS A 177 -11.42 5.72 12.21
C LYS A 177 -11.33 4.35 12.88
N CYS A 178 -10.50 3.43 12.35
CA CYS A 178 -10.26 2.13 12.98
C CYS A 178 -9.51 2.29 14.31
N LEU A 179 -8.43 3.07 14.37
CA LEU A 179 -7.67 3.32 15.60
C LEU A 179 -8.55 3.85 16.74
N ARG A 180 -9.54 4.70 16.43
CA ARG A 180 -10.51 5.17 17.43
C ARG A 180 -11.32 4.03 18.06
N ARG A 181 -11.71 2.99 17.29
CA ARG A 181 -12.37 1.79 17.82
C ARG A 181 -11.46 0.92 18.70
N TRP A 182 -10.17 1.15 18.59
CA TRP A 182 -9.14 0.53 19.44
C TRP A 182 -8.68 1.43 20.60
N GLY A 183 -9.41 2.54 20.85
CA GLY A 183 -9.17 3.45 21.97
C GLY A 183 -8.04 4.45 21.72
N ILE A 184 -7.59 4.62 20.47
CA ILE A 184 -6.52 5.55 20.10
C ILE A 184 -7.12 6.73 19.35
N ASN A 185 -7.02 7.92 19.94
CA ASN A 185 -7.43 9.17 19.34
C ASN A 185 -6.19 9.96 18.90
N VAL A 186 -6.10 10.26 17.61
CA VAL A 186 -4.92 10.92 17.01
C VAL A 186 -4.86 12.41 17.35
N LEU A 187 -6.01 13.10 17.41
CA LEU A 187 -6.08 14.55 17.60
C LEU A 187 -6.50 14.98 19.01
N ASN A 188 -6.77 14.04 19.89
CA ASN A 188 -7.13 14.30 21.29
C ASN A 188 -6.05 13.65 22.16
N GLY A 189 -4.88 14.28 22.21
CA GLY A 189 -3.82 13.93 23.14
C GLY A 189 -4.13 14.41 24.57
#